data_769f120c6e8a7a41c96be2d3e34be39b
#
_entry.id   769f120c6e8a7a41c96be2d3e34be39b
#
_cell.length_a   1.000
_cell.length_b   1.000
_cell.length_c   1.000
_cell.angle_alpha   90.00
_cell.angle_beta   90.00
_cell.angle_gamma   90.00
#
_symmetry.space_group_name_H-M   'P 1'
#
loop_
_entity.id
_entity.type
_entity.pdbx_description
1 polymer ?
#
loop_
_entity_poly.entity_id
_entity_poly.type
_entity_poly.pdbx_seq_one_letter_code
_entity_poly.pdbx_strand_id
1 'polypeptide(L)'
;MEHTGTTATPDVPSIPLTDSVSIPQVGFGVFQISASTTQQAVEQALEIGYRHIDTAAAYYNEREVGDALKATGMTGKVFVTSKLRNCDQGYDAARVALDTTLNNLGLDHLDLYLIHWPFPAVDQYVETWKALLEIQQEGTIRAGGVSNFLPEHLQRLIDETGK
;
A
#
# COMPACT_ATOMS: atom_id res chain seq x y z
N MET A 1 -3.10 34.59 -29.19
CA MET A 1 -3.05 34.66 -27.70
C MET A 1 -2.98 33.25 -27.17
N GLU A 2 -1.76 32.77 -26.91
CA GLU A 2 -1.54 31.45 -26.36
C GLU A 2 -1.74 31.53 -24.84
N HIS A 3 -2.74 30.83 -24.33
CA HIS A 3 -2.88 30.62 -22.90
C HIS A 3 -1.92 29.49 -22.48
N THR A 4 -0.69 29.84 -22.16
CA THR A 4 0.21 28.97 -21.40
C THR A 4 -0.21 28.98 -19.92
N GLY A 5 -1.31 28.35 -19.64
CA GLY A 5 -1.71 28.07 -18.26
C GLY A 5 -0.89 26.90 -17.75
N THR A 6 0.22 27.17 -17.09
CA THR A 6 0.90 26.17 -16.24
C THR A 6 -0.04 25.94 -15.05
N THR A 7 -0.90 24.93 -15.14
CA THR A 7 -1.68 24.49 -13.98
C THR A 7 -0.70 23.86 -13.00
N ALA A 8 -0.31 24.60 -11.97
CA ALA A 8 0.44 24.05 -10.85
C ALA A 8 -0.36 22.85 -10.31
N THR A 9 0.29 21.69 -10.21
CA THR A 9 -0.31 20.51 -9.59
C THR A 9 -0.72 20.90 -8.17
N PRO A 10 -1.96 20.68 -7.76
CA PRO A 10 -2.40 21.06 -6.42
C PRO A 10 -1.52 20.35 -5.38
N ASP A 11 -1.04 21.10 -4.41
CA ASP A 11 -0.27 20.58 -3.29
C ASP A 11 -1.21 19.79 -2.38
N VAL A 12 -1.07 18.47 -2.34
CA VAL A 12 -1.87 17.59 -1.48
C VAL A 12 -1.23 17.57 -0.09
N PRO A 13 -1.94 18.03 0.97
CA PRO A 13 -1.42 17.97 2.33
C PRO A 13 -1.07 16.54 2.74
N SER A 14 -0.03 16.37 3.53
CA SER A 14 0.35 15.09 4.13
C SER A 14 0.01 15.07 5.62
N ILE A 15 -0.37 13.90 6.11
CA ILE A 15 -0.67 13.62 7.52
C ILE A 15 0.42 12.72 8.08
N PRO A 16 0.97 12.99 9.28
CA PRO A 16 1.88 12.07 9.95
C PRO A 16 1.20 10.70 10.19
N LEU A 17 1.82 9.64 9.72
CA LEU A 17 1.40 8.26 9.95
C LEU A 17 2.21 7.63 11.10
N THR A 18 3.51 7.91 11.10
CA THR A 18 4.46 7.58 12.17
C THR A 18 5.38 8.78 12.39
N ASP A 19 6.34 8.68 13.30
CA ASP A 19 7.33 9.74 13.55
C ASP A 19 8.17 10.07 12.30
N SER A 20 8.32 9.11 11.38
CA SER A 20 9.18 9.22 10.20
C SER A 20 8.44 9.10 8.86
N VAL A 21 7.15 8.76 8.86
CA VAL A 21 6.37 8.51 7.66
C VAL A 21 5.14 9.39 7.64
N SER A 22 4.96 10.15 6.56
CA SER A 22 3.72 10.91 6.30
C SER A 22 3.03 10.36 5.05
N ILE A 23 1.71 10.33 5.08
CA ILE A 23 0.85 9.87 3.99
C ILE A 23 0.12 11.05 3.37
N PRO A 24 0.07 11.17 2.02
CA PRO A 24 -0.79 12.18 1.39
C PRO A 24 -2.24 11.98 1.80
N GLN A 25 -2.89 13.09 2.20
CA GLN A 25 -4.26 13.06 2.74
C GLN A 25 -5.30 12.56 1.75
N VAL A 26 -5.04 12.73 0.46
CA VAL A 26 -5.90 12.27 -0.63
C VAL A 26 -5.19 11.19 -1.42
N GLY A 27 -5.81 10.02 -1.56
CA GLY A 27 -5.28 8.87 -2.31
C GLY A 27 -6.28 8.39 -3.36
N PHE A 28 -5.76 7.70 -4.37
CA PHE A 28 -6.54 7.05 -5.41
C PHE A 28 -6.51 5.54 -5.20
N GLY A 29 -7.67 4.93 -4.95
CA GLY A 29 -7.82 3.50 -4.76
C GLY A 29 -8.26 2.79 -6.04
N VAL A 30 -7.71 1.59 -6.29
CA VAL A 30 -7.99 0.81 -7.50
C VAL A 30 -8.84 -0.44 -7.25
N PHE A 31 -9.50 -0.51 -6.09
CA PHE A 31 -10.45 -1.59 -5.83
C PHE A 31 -11.57 -1.62 -6.88
N GLN A 32 -11.89 -2.82 -7.40
CA GLN A 32 -12.88 -3.06 -8.46
C GLN A 32 -12.60 -2.39 -9.82
N ILE A 33 -11.41 -1.83 -10.02
CA ILE A 33 -10.97 -1.46 -11.36
C ILE A 33 -10.36 -2.72 -12.01
N SER A 34 -10.83 -3.06 -13.21
CA SER A 34 -10.31 -4.23 -13.92
C SER A 34 -8.84 -4.05 -14.30
N ALA A 35 -8.05 -5.13 -14.31
CA ALA A 35 -6.65 -5.07 -14.74
C ALA A 35 -6.48 -4.37 -16.10
N SER A 36 -7.38 -4.64 -17.06
CA SER A 36 -7.32 -4.03 -18.39
C SER A 36 -7.45 -2.51 -18.44
N THR A 37 -7.95 -1.87 -17.38
CA THR A 37 -8.17 -0.42 -17.30
C THR A 37 -7.41 0.26 -16.16
N THR A 38 -6.82 -0.52 -15.25
CA THR A 38 -6.15 0.01 -14.06
C THR A 38 -4.96 0.90 -14.43
N GLN A 39 -4.11 0.48 -15.36
CA GLN A 39 -2.97 1.29 -15.78
C GLN A 39 -3.41 2.68 -16.22
N GLN A 40 -4.36 2.77 -17.15
CA GLN A 40 -4.86 4.05 -17.65
C GLN A 40 -5.48 4.91 -16.53
N ALA A 41 -6.27 4.30 -15.64
CA ALA A 41 -6.88 5.01 -14.53
C ALA A 41 -5.85 5.61 -13.56
N VAL A 42 -4.78 4.87 -13.26
CA VAL A 42 -3.68 5.34 -12.40
C VAL A 42 -2.88 6.44 -13.11
N GLU A 43 -2.56 6.30 -14.40
CA GLU A 43 -1.88 7.34 -15.18
C GLU A 43 -2.67 8.65 -15.14
N GLN A 44 -3.99 8.60 -15.35
CA GLN A 44 -4.86 9.78 -15.26
C GLN A 44 -4.89 10.38 -13.84
N ALA A 45 -4.96 9.54 -12.81
CA ALA A 45 -4.93 10.01 -11.43
C ALA A 45 -3.60 10.75 -11.12
N LEU A 46 -2.47 10.23 -11.58
CA LEU A 46 -1.15 10.85 -11.41
C LEU A 46 -1.04 12.17 -12.19
N GLU A 47 -1.61 12.24 -13.39
CA GLU A 47 -1.67 13.46 -14.20
C GLU A 47 -2.49 14.57 -13.51
N ILE A 48 -3.63 14.22 -12.90
CA ILE A 48 -4.48 15.15 -12.15
C ILE A 48 -3.77 15.66 -10.87
N GLY A 49 -2.83 14.88 -10.32
CA GLY A 49 -2.05 15.31 -9.16
C GLY A 49 -2.13 14.39 -7.94
N TYR A 50 -2.77 13.22 -8.03
CA TYR A 50 -2.68 12.23 -6.96
C TYR A 50 -1.23 11.80 -6.73
N ARG A 51 -0.85 11.64 -5.46
CA ARG A 51 0.50 11.19 -5.05
C ARG A 51 0.45 10.05 -4.04
N HIS A 52 -0.70 9.45 -3.88
CA HIS A 52 -0.93 8.22 -3.12
C HIS A 52 -1.82 7.28 -3.93
N ILE A 53 -1.33 6.06 -4.18
CA ILE A 53 -2.07 4.99 -4.85
C ILE A 53 -2.27 3.85 -3.85
N ASP A 54 -3.53 3.42 -3.69
CA ASP A 54 -3.93 2.30 -2.85
C ASP A 54 -4.36 1.11 -3.71
N THR A 55 -3.65 0.01 -3.58
CA THR A 55 -3.95 -1.29 -4.19
C THR A 55 -3.96 -2.40 -3.15
N ALA A 56 -4.10 -3.64 -3.57
CA ALA A 56 -3.96 -4.84 -2.75
C ALA A 56 -3.68 -6.06 -3.63
N ALA A 57 -2.97 -7.05 -3.10
CA ALA A 57 -2.75 -8.32 -3.80
C ALA A 57 -4.08 -9.00 -4.20
N ALA A 58 -5.13 -8.83 -3.38
CA ALA A 58 -6.47 -9.36 -3.65
C ALA A 58 -7.21 -8.65 -4.80
N TYR A 59 -6.74 -7.50 -5.27
CA TYR A 59 -7.37 -6.78 -6.38
C TYR A 59 -6.90 -7.29 -7.75
N TYR A 60 -5.81 -8.08 -7.78
CA TYR A 60 -5.22 -8.66 -8.99
C TYR A 60 -4.85 -7.64 -10.06
N ASN A 61 -4.47 -6.42 -9.63
CA ASN A 61 -4.10 -5.31 -10.53
C ASN A 61 -2.82 -4.56 -10.09
N GLU A 62 -2.02 -5.16 -9.19
CA GLU A 62 -0.77 -4.55 -8.73
C GLU A 62 0.23 -4.33 -9.87
N ARG A 63 0.28 -5.23 -10.86
CA ARG A 63 1.15 -5.12 -12.02
C ARG A 63 0.83 -3.88 -12.84
N GLU A 64 -0.43 -3.65 -13.10
CA GLU A 64 -0.92 -2.51 -13.86
C GLU A 64 -0.69 -1.18 -13.12
N VAL A 65 -0.75 -1.19 -11.79
CA VAL A 65 -0.30 -0.05 -10.96
C VAL A 65 1.19 0.20 -11.17
N GLY A 66 2.02 -0.83 -11.11
CA GLY A 66 3.47 -0.73 -11.35
C GLY A 66 3.79 -0.22 -12.76
N ASP A 67 3.09 -0.74 -13.77
CA ASP A 67 3.25 -0.31 -15.16
C ASP A 67 2.89 1.18 -15.33
N ALA A 68 1.84 1.67 -14.67
CA ALA A 68 1.48 3.08 -14.67
C ALA A 68 2.54 3.97 -14.02
N LEU A 69 3.09 3.56 -12.86
CA LEU A 69 4.17 4.28 -12.17
C LEU A 69 5.41 4.39 -13.07
N LYS A 70 5.76 3.31 -13.74
CA LYS A 70 6.88 3.27 -14.68
C LYS A 70 6.64 4.14 -15.90
N ALA A 71 5.48 4.01 -16.54
CA ALA A 71 5.13 4.75 -17.75
C ALA A 71 5.12 6.27 -17.54
N THR A 72 4.69 6.71 -16.36
CA THR A 72 4.63 8.14 -15.98
C THR A 72 5.94 8.68 -15.37
N GLY A 73 6.96 7.82 -15.16
CA GLY A 73 8.20 8.20 -14.47
C GLY A 73 7.99 8.56 -13.00
N MET A 74 6.94 8.02 -12.38
CA MET A 74 6.55 8.32 -10.99
C MET A 74 6.98 7.25 -9.99
N THR A 75 7.70 6.21 -10.43
CA THR A 75 8.30 5.20 -9.54
C THR A 75 9.18 5.88 -8.47
N GLY A 76 8.94 5.56 -7.21
CA GLY A 76 9.63 6.15 -6.05
C GLY A 76 9.24 7.60 -5.71
N LYS A 77 8.26 8.18 -6.40
CA LYS A 77 7.76 9.55 -6.18
C LYS A 77 6.33 9.60 -5.68
N VAL A 78 5.68 8.46 -5.57
CA VAL A 78 4.29 8.28 -5.16
C VAL A 78 4.27 7.41 -3.93
N PHE A 79 3.45 7.75 -2.96
CA PHE A 79 3.17 6.90 -1.81
C PHE A 79 2.34 5.70 -2.26
N VAL A 80 2.84 4.49 -2.08
CA VAL A 80 2.16 3.28 -2.51
C VAL A 80 1.75 2.44 -1.31
N THR A 81 0.45 2.16 -1.22
CA THR A 81 -0.13 1.22 -0.25
C THR A 81 -0.53 -0.06 -0.97
N SER A 82 -0.15 -1.20 -0.41
CA SER A 82 -0.73 -2.50 -0.76
C SER A 82 -1.10 -3.30 0.48
N LYS A 83 -1.75 -4.46 0.29
CA LYS A 83 -2.33 -5.24 1.38
C LYS A 83 -2.13 -6.73 1.17
N LEU A 84 -1.76 -7.43 2.25
CA LEU A 84 -1.60 -8.87 2.31
C LEU A 84 -2.96 -9.57 2.33
N ARG A 85 -3.14 -10.57 1.44
CA ARG A 85 -4.39 -11.34 1.36
C ARG A 85 -4.56 -12.28 2.56
N ASN A 86 -5.81 -12.66 2.83
CA ASN A 86 -6.15 -13.57 3.91
C ASN A 86 -5.45 -14.94 3.79
N CYS A 87 -5.30 -15.47 2.56
CA CYS A 87 -4.65 -16.76 2.32
C CYS A 87 -3.12 -16.72 2.44
N ASP A 88 -2.53 -15.54 2.55
CA ASP A 88 -1.08 -15.34 2.64
C ASP A 88 -0.65 -14.97 4.08
N GLN A 89 -1.53 -15.11 5.07
CA GLN A 89 -1.22 -14.85 6.46
C GLN A 89 -0.30 -15.93 7.06
N GLY A 90 0.52 -15.52 8.00
CA GLY A 90 1.54 -16.30 8.67
C GLY A 90 2.89 -15.61 8.56
N TYR A 91 3.81 -15.94 9.45
CA TYR A 91 5.10 -15.25 9.54
C TYR A 91 5.93 -15.37 8.26
N ASP A 92 6.21 -16.60 7.80
CA ASP A 92 6.99 -16.81 6.57
C ASP A 92 6.19 -16.48 5.30
N ALA A 93 4.89 -16.81 5.30
CA ALA A 93 4.01 -16.55 4.17
C ALA A 93 3.90 -15.05 3.87
N ALA A 94 3.85 -14.20 4.89
CA ALA A 94 3.79 -12.75 4.72
C ALA A 94 5.02 -12.18 3.99
N ARG A 95 6.21 -12.73 4.25
CA ARG A 95 7.45 -12.33 3.56
C ARG A 95 7.40 -12.68 2.07
N VAL A 96 6.99 -13.91 1.75
CA VAL A 96 6.82 -14.35 0.35
C VAL A 96 5.75 -13.53 -0.38
N ALA A 97 4.67 -13.21 0.31
CA ALA A 97 3.60 -12.37 -0.24
C ALA A 97 4.08 -10.94 -0.55
N LEU A 98 4.88 -10.34 0.34
CA LEU A 98 5.47 -9.03 0.11
C LEU A 98 6.42 -9.05 -1.10
N ASP A 99 7.30 -10.04 -1.22
CA ASP A 99 8.19 -10.18 -2.37
C ASP A 99 7.39 -10.26 -3.69
N THR A 100 6.29 -11.00 -3.68
CA THR A 100 5.39 -11.09 -4.83
C THR A 100 4.75 -9.73 -5.16
N THR A 101 4.27 -9.01 -4.16
CA THR A 101 3.69 -7.66 -4.29
C THR A 101 4.72 -6.69 -4.86
N LEU A 102 5.94 -6.65 -4.32
CA LEU A 102 7.02 -5.78 -4.79
C LEU A 102 7.40 -6.09 -6.25
N ASN A 103 7.51 -7.38 -6.60
CA ASN A 103 7.77 -7.79 -7.97
C ASN A 103 6.65 -7.37 -8.93
N ASN A 104 5.38 -7.49 -8.53
CA ASN A 104 4.25 -7.06 -9.34
C ASN A 104 4.25 -5.55 -9.57
N LEU A 105 4.52 -4.78 -8.51
CA LEU A 105 4.57 -3.32 -8.55
C LEU A 105 5.85 -2.78 -9.20
N GLY A 106 6.90 -3.60 -9.34
CA GLY A 106 8.21 -3.15 -9.80
C GLY A 106 8.88 -2.16 -8.83
N LEU A 107 8.71 -2.37 -7.54
CA LEU A 107 9.21 -1.51 -6.46
C LEU A 107 10.22 -2.25 -5.58
N ASP A 108 11.15 -1.50 -4.98
CA ASP A 108 12.11 -2.03 -4.01
C ASP A 108 11.56 -2.02 -2.58
N HIS A 109 10.58 -1.18 -2.30
CA HIS A 109 9.92 -1.06 -1.00
C HIS A 109 8.48 -0.55 -1.17
N LEU A 110 7.67 -0.72 -0.11
CA LEU A 110 6.35 -0.10 0.03
C LEU A 110 6.38 1.01 1.07
N ASP A 111 5.58 2.04 0.87
CA ASP A 111 5.36 3.08 1.87
C ASP A 111 4.46 2.59 3.00
N LEU A 112 3.41 1.83 2.68
CA LEU A 112 2.49 1.22 3.64
C LEU A 112 2.08 -0.18 3.19
N TYR A 113 2.24 -1.16 4.08
CA TYR A 113 1.76 -2.52 3.84
C TYR A 113 0.81 -2.94 4.95
N LEU A 114 -0.41 -3.34 4.59
CA LEU A 114 -1.48 -3.63 5.53
C LEU A 114 -1.83 -5.13 5.55
N ILE A 115 -2.17 -5.66 6.72
CA ILE A 115 -2.97 -6.89 6.80
C ILE A 115 -4.38 -6.53 6.36
N HIS A 116 -4.87 -7.11 5.26
CA HIS A 116 -6.14 -6.71 4.63
C HIS A 116 -7.36 -6.95 5.53
N TRP A 117 -7.38 -8.07 6.23
CA TRP A 117 -8.41 -8.47 7.20
C TRP A 117 -7.78 -9.29 8.32
N PRO A 118 -8.32 -9.30 9.54
CA PRO A 118 -7.77 -10.11 10.64
C PRO A 118 -7.94 -11.61 10.41
N PHE A 119 -9.00 -12.02 9.76
CA PHE A 119 -9.36 -13.42 9.46
C PHE A 119 -9.19 -14.35 10.68
N PRO A 120 -9.92 -14.08 11.79
CA PRO A 120 -9.68 -14.74 13.07
C PRO A 120 -9.98 -16.25 13.06
N ALA A 121 -10.78 -16.73 12.10
CA ALA A 121 -11.06 -18.17 11.95
C ALA A 121 -9.79 -19.00 11.65
N VAL A 122 -8.76 -18.41 11.02
CA VAL A 122 -7.48 -19.05 10.73
C VAL A 122 -6.44 -18.70 11.81
N ASP A 123 -6.63 -17.59 12.52
CA ASP A 123 -5.83 -17.17 13.67
C ASP A 123 -4.33 -16.99 13.38
N GLN A 124 -3.99 -16.37 12.25
CA GLN A 124 -2.61 -16.13 11.82
C GLN A 124 -2.21 -14.64 11.83
N TYR A 125 -3.13 -13.73 12.16
CA TYR A 125 -2.85 -12.30 12.03
C TYR A 125 -1.80 -11.77 13.01
N VAL A 126 -1.64 -12.40 14.19
CA VAL A 126 -0.59 -12.02 15.15
C VAL A 126 0.80 -12.38 14.59
N GLU A 127 0.95 -13.60 14.07
CA GLU A 127 2.22 -14.02 13.45
C GLU A 127 2.53 -13.21 12.19
N THR A 128 1.51 -12.87 11.40
CA THR A 128 1.63 -11.94 10.28
C THR A 128 2.11 -10.57 10.74
N TRP A 129 1.53 -10.04 11.83
CA TRP A 129 1.92 -8.75 12.39
C TRP A 129 3.38 -8.74 12.87
N LYS A 130 3.83 -9.79 13.55
CA LYS A 130 5.24 -9.95 13.94
C LYS A 130 6.17 -9.87 12.72
N ALA A 131 5.82 -10.56 11.62
CA ALA A 131 6.58 -10.48 10.38
C ALA A 131 6.63 -9.04 9.82
N LEU A 132 5.50 -8.33 9.80
CA LEU A 132 5.45 -6.95 9.32
C LEU A 132 6.32 -6.00 10.16
N LEU A 133 6.35 -6.16 11.47
CA LEU A 133 7.20 -5.37 12.37
C LEU A 133 8.70 -5.57 12.07
N GLU A 134 9.12 -6.79 11.79
CA GLU A 134 10.51 -7.08 11.42
C GLU A 134 10.84 -6.56 10.02
N ILE A 135 9.98 -6.79 9.03
CA ILE A 135 10.11 -6.27 7.67
C ILE A 135 10.22 -4.73 7.66
N GLN A 136 9.48 -4.07 8.55
CA GLN A 136 9.59 -2.61 8.72
C GLN A 136 10.96 -2.20 9.27
N GLN A 137 11.52 -2.95 10.22
CA GLN A 137 12.87 -2.70 10.74
C GLN A 137 13.95 -2.93 9.67
N GLU A 138 13.74 -3.88 8.79
CA GLU A 138 14.61 -4.16 7.62
C GLU A 138 14.53 -3.06 6.55
N GLY A 139 13.48 -2.24 6.56
CA GLY A 139 13.27 -1.11 5.65
C GLY A 139 12.56 -1.47 4.34
N THR A 140 12.12 -2.72 4.16
CA THR A 140 11.37 -3.14 2.96
C THR A 140 9.95 -2.58 2.92
N ILE A 141 9.37 -2.27 4.07
CA ILE A 141 8.20 -1.41 4.19
C ILE A 141 8.52 -0.23 5.10
N ARG A 142 8.01 0.96 4.80
CA ARG A 142 8.21 2.15 5.64
C ARG A 142 7.27 2.17 6.84
N ALA A 143 6.05 1.66 6.66
CA ALA A 143 5.07 1.48 7.72
C ALA A 143 4.28 0.19 7.50
N GLY A 144 4.07 -0.56 8.59
CA GLY A 144 3.11 -1.66 8.68
C GLY A 144 1.81 -1.20 9.29
N GLY A 145 0.70 -1.85 8.95
CA GLY A 145 -0.59 -1.54 9.52
C GLY A 145 -1.63 -2.63 9.30
N VAL A 146 -2.85 -2.34 9.68
CA VAL A 146 -3.97 -3.28 9.61
C VAL A 146 -5.21 -2.62 9.01
N SER A 147 -6.06 -3.43 8.40
CA SER A 147 -7.32 -3.00 7.78
C SER A 147 -8.45 -3.92 8.23
N ASN A 148 -9.64 -3.36 8.45
CA ASN A 148 -10.83 -4.10 8.85
C ASN A 148 -10.72 -4.83 10.21
N PHE A 149 -9.84 -4.36 11.07
CA PHE A 149 -9.67 -4.89 12.43
C PHE A 149 -10.68 -4.26 13.39
N LEU A 150 -11.28 -5.09 14.23
CA LEU A 150 -12.11 -4.65 15.35
C LEU A 150 -11.22 -4.31 16.57
N PRO A 151 -11.73 -3.56 17.57
CA PRO A 151 -10.96 -3.22 18.77
C PRO A 151 -10.32 -4.42 19.46
N GLU A 152 -11.01 -5.53 19.56
CA GLU A 152 -10.48 -6.77 20.16
C GLU A 152 -9.30 -7.37 19.39
N HIS A 153 -9.29 -7.26 18.06
CA HIS A 153 -8.16 -7.69 17.24
C HIS A 153 -6.94 -6.80 17.46
N LEU A 154 -7.15 -5.48 17.56
CA LEU A 154 -6.09 -4.52 17.86
C LEU A 154 -5.52 -4.73 19.26
N GLN A 155 -6.40 -4.92 20.26
CA GLN A 155 -5.97 -5.16 21.63
C GLN A 155 -5.07 -6.40 21.71
N ARG A 156 -5.44 -7.48 21.03
CA ARG A 156 -4.64 -8.69 20.98
C ARG A 156 -3.26 -8.47 20.35
N LEU A 157 -3.16 -7.69 19.27
CA LEU A 157 -1.86 -7.35 18.70
C LEU A 157 -0.99 -6.62 19.73
N ILE A 158 -1.55 -5.64 20.44
CA ILE A 158 -0.84 -4.86 21.47
C ILE A 158 -0.40 -5.78 22.63
N ASP A 159 -1.30 -6.64 23.11
CA ASP A 159 -1.02 -7.53 24.23
C ASP A 159 0.10 -8.54 23.92
N GLU A 160 0.12 -9.08 22.68
CA GLU A 160 1.06 -10.13 22.29
C GLU A 160 2.37 -9.60 21.67
N THR A 161 2.40 -8.35 21.19
CA THR A 161 3.58 -7.80 20.50
C THR A 161 4.10 -6.48 21.11
N GLY A 162 3.32 -5.81 21.93
CA GLY A 162 3.62 -4.49 22.48
C GLY A 162 3.49 -3.34 21.46
N LYS A 163 2.94 -3.61 20.29
CA LYS A 163 2.83 -2.68 19.16
C LYS A 163 1.43 -2.71 18.54
#